data_22e6af04c8bc2c407bf1d55aaab59633
#
_entry.id   22e6af04c8bc2c407bf1d55aaab59633
#
_cell.length_a   1.000
_cell.length_b   1.000
_cell.length_c   1.000
_cell.angle_alpha   90.00
_cell.angle_beta   90.00
_cell.angle_gamma   90.00
#
_symmetry.space_group_name_H-M   'P 1'
#
loop_
_entity.id
_entity.type
_entity.pdbx_description
1 polymer ?
#
loop_
_entity_poly.entity_id
_entity_poly.type
_entity_poly.pdbx_seq_one_letter_code
_entity_poly.pdbx_strand_id
1 'polypeptide(L)'
;MTARPSAPTAVDAVARALRDELDAVRTRAGGSAAPRVLDVGGGSGTWAVPLAAQGCEVTVVDSSANALAVLRSRARDAGVADRVRAVQGDVDALADIADGNGGADLVLGHGLLEYVDDPVAAVRALAGAAAPGSAVSVLVAGRWAAVLGRVVAGRVAEARRLLADPLGRWGAGDPLLRRMDTDEVRALLERDGGLVVEQVRGHRVLADLVPETPDGPSGAADLAALEELAGQTPPLRDLASRIHVVARRPGPR
;
A
#
# COMPACT_ATOMS: atom_id res chain seq x y z
N MET A 1 -16.94 17.85 -3.81
CA MET A 1 -16.08 18.06 -2.63
C MET A 1 -14.66 17.80 -3.11
N THR A 2 -13.94 18.85 -3.47
CA THR A 2 -12.59 18.80 -4.06
C THR A 2 -11.60 18.40 -2.98
N ALA A 3 -10.89 17.28 -3.22
CA ALA A 3 -9.78 16.86 -2.38
C ALA A 3 -8.71 17.97 -2.35
N ARG A 4 -8.47 18.56 -1.19
CA ARG A 4 -7.34 19.43 -0.95
C ARG A 4 -6.04 18.64 -1.13
N PRO A 5 -5.04 19.19 -1.83
CA PRO A 5 -3.72 18.58 -1.82
C PRO A 5 -3.19 18.66 -0.39
N SER A 6 -2.90 17.51 0.21
CA SER A 6 -2.20 17.44 1.50
C SER A 6 -0.81 18.04 1.35
N ALA A 7 -0.47 18.98 2.23
CA ALA A 7 0.89 19.49 2.36
C ALA A 7 1.88 18.32 2.56
N PRO A 8 3.15 18.43 2.09
CA PRO A 8 4.16 17.41 2.32
C PRO A 8 4.52 17.39 3.80
N THR A 9 3.76 16.64 4.58
CA THR A 9 4.08 16.29 5.95
C THR A 9 5.12 15.20 5.96
N ALA A 10 6.09 15.32 6.84
CA ALA A 10 7.13 14.38 7.23
C ALA A 10 7.15 13.09 6.39
N VAL A 11 8.31 12.75 5.86
CA VAL A 11 8.56 11.59 4.97
C VAL A 11 7.59 10.46 5.31
N ASP A 12 6.63 10.23 4.42
CA ASP A 12 5.60 9.23 4.57
C ASP A 12 6.24 7.90 5.02
N ALA A 13 5.81 7.34 6.14
CA ALA A 13 6.38 6.13 6.73
C ALA A 13 6.38 4.95 5.74
N VAL A 14 5.35 4.89 4.86
CA VAL A 14 5.28 3.91 3.76
C VAL A 14 6.41 4.16 2.76
N ALA A 15 6.60 5.41 2.31
CA ALA A 15 7.67 5.76 1.37
C ALA A 15 9.07 5.50 1.95
N ARG A 16 9.22 5.62 3.29
CA ARG A 16 10.46 5.29 3.99
C ARG A 16 10.72 3.78 3.97
N ALA A 17 9.72 2.98 4.34
CA ALA A 17 9.83 1.52 4.32
C ALA A 17 10.15 0.98 2.92
N LEU A 18 9.53 1.55 1.86
CA LEU A 18 9.85 1.17 0.49
C LEU A 18 11.29 1.53 0.10
N ARG A 19 11.80 2.70 0.54
CA ARG A 19 13.20 3.08 0.30
C ARG A 19 14.17 2.14 1.00
N ASP A 20 13.92 1.79 2.25
CA ASP A 20 14.77 0.88 3.03
C ASP A 20 14.88 -0.48 2.32
N GLU A 21 13.76 -1.01 1.78
CA GLU A 21 13.75 -2.24 0.98
C GLU A 21 14.55 -2.10 -0.32
N LEU A 22 14.39 -1.00 -1.04
CA LEU A 22 15.13 -0.75 -2.28
C LEU A 22 16.63 -0.56 -2.04
N ASP A 23 17.02 0.07 -0.94
CA ASP A 23 18.43 0.23 -0.56
C ASP A 23 19.05 -1.12 -0.17
N ALA A 24 18.28 -1.99 0.48
CA ALA A 24 18.71 -3.38 0.72
C ALA A 24 18.86 -4.16 -0.60
N VAL A 25 17.98 -3.99 -1.57
CA VAL A 25 18.10 -4.57 -2.92
C VAL A 25 19.38 -4.08 -3.61
N ARG A 26 19.62 -2.76 -3.64
CA ARG A 26 20.83 -2.16 -4.25
C ARG A 26 22.11 -2.69 -3.61
N THR A 27 22.12 -2.80 -2.29
CA THR A 27 23.27 -3.31 -1.54
C THR A 27 23.58 -4.76 -1.91
N ARG A 28 22.53 -5.62 -1.99
CA ARG A 28 22.70 -7.03 -2.40
C ARG A 28 23.19 -7.17 -3.84
N ALA A 29 22.76 -6.27 -4.74
CA ALA A 29 23.17 -6.26 -6.14
C ALA A 29 24.53 -5.59 -6.39
N GLY A 30 25.25 -5.17 -5.35
CA GLY A 30 26.53 -4.45 -5.50
C GLY A 30 26.40 -3.11 -6.23
N GLY A 31 25.23 -2.50 -6.22
CA GLY A 31 24.94 -1.19 -6.82
C GLY A 31 24.84 -1.17 -8.36
N SER A 32 24.95 -2.32 -9.04
CA SER A 32 25.11 -2.38 -10.51
C SER A 32 23.77 -2.43 -11.28
N ALA A 33 22.68 -2.83 -10.67
CA ALA A 33 21.38 -3.01 -11.33
C ALA A 33 20.29 -2.12 -10.73
N ALA A 34 19.41 -1.59 -11.59
CA ALA A 34 18.22 -0.88 -11.15
C ALA A 34 17.23 -1.87 -10.51
N PRO A 35 16.67 -1.59 -9.30
CA PRO A 35 15.67 -2.45 -8.70
C PRO A 35 14.41 -2.54 -9.58
N ARG A 36 13.87 -3.73 -9.73
CA ARG A 36 12.64 -3.99 -10.47
C ARG A 36 11.46 -4.01 -9.51
N VAL A 37 10.53 -3.09 -9.73
CA VAL A 37 9.33 -2.94 -8.91
C VAL A 37 8.10 -3.31 -9.72
N LEU A 38 7.21 -4.12 -9.14
CA LEU A 38 5.89 -4.41 -9.69
C LEU A 38 4.82 -3.76 -8.80
N ASP A 39 4.06 -2.81 -9.36
CA ASP A 39 2.98 -2.09 -8.67
C ASP A 39 1.63 -2.56 -9.21
N VAL A 40 0.95 -3.42 -8.44
CA VAL A 40 -0.31 -4.06 -8.81
C VAL A 40 -1.48 -3.26 -8.27
N GLY A 41 -2.38 -2.85 -9.17
CA GLY A 41 -3.41 -1.86 -8.87
C GLY A 41 -2.81 -0.46 -8.71
N GLY A 42 -1.65 -0.18 -9.30
CA GLY A 42 -0.90 1.07 -9.10
C GLY A 42 -1.55 2.33 -9.69
N GLY A 43 -2.64 2.15 -10.44
CA GLY A 43 -3.51 3.23 -10.90
C GLY A 43 -2.76 4.30 -11.69
N SER A 44 -2.87 5.54 -11.24
CA SER A 44 -2.22 6.71 -11.85
C SER A 44 -0.76 6.90 -11.45
N GLY A 45 -0.13 5.92 -10.79
CA GLY A 45 1.30 5.90 -10.47
C GLY A 45 1.71 6.73 -9.26
N THR A 46 0.88 6.75 -8.23
CA THR A 46 1.19 7.46 -6.97
C THR A 46 2.50 6.98 -6.36
N TRP A 47 2.77 5.68 -6.42
CA TRP A 47 4.03 5.07 -5.98
C TRP A 47 5.02 4.89 -7.13
N ALA A 48 4.54 4.46 -8.30
CA ALA A 48 5.38 4.13 -9.43
C ALA A 48 6.27 5.30 -9.91
N VAL A 49 5.70 6.50 -10.07
CA VAL A 49 6.46 7.65 -10.59
C VAL A 49 7.57 8.08 -9.63
N PRO A 50 7.33 8.25 -8.30
CA PRO A 50 8.40 8.53 -7.34
C PRO A 50 9.48 7.45 -7.26
N LEU A 51 9.12 6.17 -7.41
CA LEU A 51 10.09 5.07 -7.40
C LEU A 51 10.95 5.06 -8.66
N ALA A 52 10.34 5.31 -9.82
CA ALA A 52 11.08 5.47 -11.08
C ALA A 52 12.05 6.67 -11.03
N ALA A 53 11.65 7.77 -10.39
CA ALA A 53 12.53 8.93 -10.17
C ALA A 53 13.74 8.62 -9.25
N GLN A 54 13.62 7.58 -8.40
CA GLN A 54 14.72 7.05 -7.60
C GLN A 54 15.57 6.00 -8.33
N GLY A 55 15.35 5.81 -9.63
CA GLY A 55 16.15 4.93 -10.48
C GLY A 55 15.64 3.48 -10.56
N CYS A 56 14.42 3.19 -10.11
CA CYS A 56 13.82 1.86 -10.26
C CYS A 56 13.22 1.65 -11.65
N GLU A 57 13.21 0.42 -12.13
CA GLU A 57 12.40 -0.02 -13.27
C GLU A 57 11.04 -0.48 -12.74
N VAL A 58 9.97 0.25 -13.07
CA VAL A 58 8.65 0.02 -12.48
C VAL A 58 7.67 -0.49 -13.54
N THR A 59 7.11 -1.66 -13.30
CA THR A 59 5.95 -2.16 -14.06
C THR A 59 4.69 -1.92 -13.23
N VAL A 60 3.72 -1.20 -13.79
CA VAL A 60 2.40 -0.98 -13.20
C VAL A 60 1.39 -1.85 -13.92
N VAL A 61 0.65 -2.65 -13.17
CA VAL A 61 -0.48 -3.45 -13.67
C VAL A 61 -1.77 -2.87 -13.09
N ASP A 62 -2.70 -2.47 -13.94
CA ASP A 62 -3.99 -1.92 -13.51
C ASP A 62 -5.07 -2.22 -14.56
N SER A 63 -6.29 -2.53 -14.12
CA SER A 63 -7.41 -2.81 -15.03
C SER A 63 -7.95 -1.56 -15.72
N SER A 64 -7.74 -0.37 -15.15
CA SER A 64 -8.24 0.91 -15.65
C SER A 64 -7.32 1.51 -16.72
N ALA A 65 -7.71 1.43 -17.98
CA ALA A 65 -7.01 2.10 -19.08
C ALA A 65 -6.87 3.63 -18.85
N ASN A 66 -7.88 4.25 -18.23
CA ASN A 66 -7.86 5.68 -17.91
C ASN A 66 -6.78 6.01 -16.86
N ALA A 67 -6.67 5.20 -15.80
CA ALA A 67 -5.64 5.39 -14.78
C ALA A 67 -4.24 5.23 -15.40
N LEU A 68 -4.04 4.23 -16.26
CA LEU A 68 -2.78 4.03 -16.97
C LEU A 68 -2.46 5.15 -17.97
N ALA A 69 -3.45 5.80 -18.56
CA ALA A 69 -3.23 6.99 -19.40
C ALA A 69 -2.70 8.16 -18.55
N VAL A 70 -3.27 8.38 -17.36
CA VAL A 70 -2.78 9.38 -16.40
C VAL A 70 -1.37 9.04 -15.92
N LEU A 71 -1.08 7.77 -15.60
CA LEU A 71 0.26 7.30 -15.25
C LEU A 71 1.29 7.69 -16.33
N ARG A 72 1.00 7.38 -17.60
CA ARG A 72 1.91 7.70 -18.71
C ARG A 72 2.16 9.20 -18.84
N SER A 73 1.14 10.03 -18.61
CA SER A 73 1.33 11.50 -18.59
C SER A 73 2.24 11.93 -17.46
N ARG A 74 1.95 11.48 -16.23
CA ARG A 74 2.76 11.83 -15.04
C ARG A 74 4.22 11.35 -15.15
N ALA A 75 4.45 10.17 -15.73
CA ALA A 75 5.78 9.64 -15.95
C ALA A 75 6.57 10.50 -16.97
N ARG A 76 5.90 11.00 -18.03
CA ARG A 76 6.53 11.94 -18.98
C ARG A 76 6.84 13.28 -18.33
N ASP A 77 5.88 13.84 -17.58
CA ASP A 77 6.02 15.12 -16.90
C ASP A 77 7.16 15.10 -15.87
N ALA A 78 7.39 13.92 -15.25
CA ALA A 78 8.47 13.67 -14.31
C ALA A 78 9.80 13.26 -14.98
N GLY A 79 9.85 13.10 -16.30
CA GLY A 79 11.05 12.68 -17.04
C GLY A 79 11.50 11.24 -16.79
N VAL A 80 10.55 10.34 -16.43
CA VAL A 80 10.83 8.93 -16.09
C VAL A 80 10.04 7.93 -16.95
N ALA A 81 9.56 8.37 -18.10
CA ALA A 81 8.69 7.55 -18.96
C ALA A 81 9.37 6.26 -19.47
N ASP A 82 10.68 6.28 -19.64
CA ASP A 82 11.51 5.14 -20.04
C ASP A 82 11.69 4.10 -18.93
N ARG A 83 11.43 4.45 -17.68
CA ARG A 83 11.50 3.57 -16.50
C ARG A 83 10.14 3.05 -16.03
N VAL A 84 9.05 3.48 -16.65
CA VAL A 84 7.69 3.11 -16.25
C VAL A 84 6.99 2.34 -17.37
N ARG A 85 6.74 1.06 -17.16
CA ARG A 85 5.95 0.20 -18.03
C ARG A 85 4.51 0.11 -17.49
N ALA A 86 3.53 0.55 -18.29
CA ALA A 86 2.11 0.47 -17.97
C ALA A 86 1.47 -0.71 -18.72
N VAL A 87 0.94 -1.67 -17.98
CA VAL A 87 0.30 -2.89 -18.49
C VAL A 87 -1.16 -2.89 -18.04
N GLN A 88 -2.09 -2.98 -18.99
CA GLN A 88 -3.49 -3.19 -18.66
C GLN A 88 -3.72 -4.68 -18.36
N GLY A 89 -4.21 -4.98 -17.17
CA GLY A 89 -4.47 -6.34 -16.71
C GLY A 89 -5.02 -6.36 -15.31
N ASP A 90 -5.39 -7.54 -14.85
CA ASP A 90 -5.85 -7.82 -13.51
C ASP A 90 -4.81 -8.67 -12.76
N VAL A 91 -5.04 -8.89 -11.47
CA VAL A 91 -4.24 -9.75 -10.59
C VAL A 91 -4.00 -11.13 -11.20
N ASP A 92 -4.98 -11.67 -11.90
CA ASP A 92 -4.89 -13.00 -12.54
C ASP A 92 -3.85 -13.06 -13.69
N ALA A 93 -3.50 -11.91 -14.26
CA ALA A 93 -2.50 -11.82 -15.34
C ALA A 93 -1.05 -11.72 -14.82
N LEU A 94 -0.83 -11.68 -13.52
CA LEU A 94 0.52 -11.46 -12.94
C LEU A 94 1.49 -12.60 -13.25
N ALA A 95 1.02 -13.84 -13.36
CA ALA A 95 1.84 -14.97 -13.74
C ALA A 95 2.53 -14.74 -15.09
N ASP A 96 1.75 -14.33 -16.11
CA ASP A 96 2.25 -14.07 -17.46
C ASP A 96 3.21 -12.86 -17.52
N ILE A 97 3.03 -11.90 -16.61
CA ILE A 97 3.82 -10.66 -16.57
C ILE A 97 5.16 -10.90 -15.84
N ALA A 98 5.16 -11.75 -14.81
CA ALA A 98 6.32 -12.06 -13.98
C ALA A 98 7.24 -13.14 -14.57
N ASP A 99 6.72 -14.05 -15.39
CA ASP A 99 7.41 -15.26 -15.87
C ASP A 99 8.65 -15.03 -16.76
N GLY A 100 8.90 -13.78 -17.19
CA GLY A 100 10.05 -13.49 -18.07
C GLY A 100 11.38 -13.18 -17.37
N ASN A 101 11.41 -12.82 -16.06
CA ASN A 101 12.57 -12.17 -15.46
C ASN A 101 12.94 -12.62 -14.02
N GLY A 102 12.52 -13.78 -13.56
CA GLY A 102 12.90 -14.28 -12.22
C GLY A 102 12.22 -13.56 -11.05
N GLY A 103 11.13 -12.82 -11.31
CA GLY A 103 10.34 -12.08 -10.31
C GLY A 103 10.83 -10.64 -10.05
N ALA A 104 10.00 -9.85 -9.38
CA ALA A 104 10.32 -8.48 -9.00
C ALA A 104 11.11 -8.43 -7.69
N ASP A 105 11.97 -7.42 -7.54
CA ASP A 105 12.74 -7.18 -6.33
C ASP A 105 11.90 -6.55 -5.21
N LEU A 106 10.77 -5.92 -5.59
CA LEU A 106 9.74 -5.42 -4.69
C LEU A 106 8.38 -5.47 -5.40
N VAL A 107 7.37 -6.04 -4.74
CA VAL A 107 5.99 -6.09 -5.24
C VAL A 107 5.10 -5.24 -4.35
N LEU A 108 4.30 -4.34 -4.93
CA LEU A 108 3.34 -3.51 -4.23
C LEU A 108 1.91 -3.98 -4.52
N GLY A 109 1.07 -4.03 -3.48
CA GLY A 109 -0.37 -4.21 -3.55
C GLY A 109 -1.06 -3.14 -2.70
N HIS A 110 -0.86 -1.87 -3.05
CA HIS A 110 -1.32 -0.72 -2.26
C HIS A 110 -2.73 -0.28 -2.69
N GLY A 111 -3.70 -0.46 -1.81
CA GLY A 111 -5.10 -0.18 -2.14
C GLY A 111 -5.69 -1.20 -3.12
N LEU A 112 -5.20 -2.44 -3.09
CA LEU A 112 -5.63 -3.52 -3.98
C LEU A 112 -6.63 -4.46 -3.31
N LEU A 113 -6.28 -4.97 -2.11
CA LEU A 113 -7.01 -6.07 -1.47
C LEU A 113 -8.43 -5.71 -1.04
N GLU A 114 -8.73 -4.43 -0.89
CA GLU A 114 -10.08 -3.93 -0.61
C GLU A 114 -11.01 -3.90 -1.83
N TYR A 115 -10.49 -4.11 -3.06
CA TYR A 115 -11.25 -4.04 -4.31
C TYR A 115 -11.33 -5.36 -5.07
N VAL A 116 -10.45 -6.32 -4.80
CA VAL A 116 -10.47 -7.63 -5.48
C VAL A 116 -11.54 -8.55 -4.88
N ASP A 117 -12.15 -9.40 -5.71
CA ASP A 117 -13.16 -10.36 -5.24
C ASP A 117 -12.54 -11.44 -4.35
N ASP A 118 -11.40 -12.02 -4.76
CA ASP A 118 -10.65 -13.04 -4.02
C ASP A 118 -9.30 -12.50 -3.52
N PRO A 119 -9.22 -12.05 -2.24
CA PRO A 119 -7.96 -11.57 -1.66
C PRO A 119 -6.92 -12.68 -1.45
N VAL A 120 -7.35 -13.94 -1.34
CA VAL A 120 -6.42 -15.08 -1.20
C VAL A 120 -5.69 -15.31 -2.53
N ALA A 121 -6.41 -15.38 -3.64
CA ALA A 121 -5.81 -15.47 -4.97
C ALA A 121 -4.89 -14.28 -5.24
N ALA A 122 -5.32 -13.06 -4.90
CA ALA A 122 -4.51 -11.85 -5.08
C ALA A 122 -3.19 -11.91 -4.30
N VAL A 123 -3.21 -12.30 -3.03
CA VAL A 123 -1.98 -12.41 -2.23
C VAL A 123 -1.04 -13.49 -2.75
N ARG A 124 -1.58 -14.62 -3.22
CA ARG A 124 -0.78 -15.68 -3.87
C ARG A 124 -0.11 -15.18 -5.15
N ALA A 125 -0.84 -14.42 -5.96
CA ALA A 125 -0.31 -13.81 -7.17
C ALA A 125 0.80 -12.79 -6.87
N LEU A 126 0.61 -11.91 -5.87
CA LEU A 126 1.64 -10.98 -5.41
C LEU A 126 2.90 -11.72 -4.92
N ALA A 127 2.72 -12.76 -4.09
CA ALA A 127 3.82 -13.56 -3.57
C ALA A 127 4.57 -14.30 -4.70
N GLY A 128 3.83 -14.84 -5.69
CA GLY A 128 4.40 -15.50 -6.86
C GLY A 128 5.22 -14.56 -7.74
N ALA A 129 4.80 -13.30 -7.85
CA ALA A 129 5.47 -12.28 -8.67
C ALA A 129 6.75 -11.72 -8.04
N ALA A 130 6.94 -11.85 -6.72
CA ALA A 130 8.16 -11.44 -6.05
C ALA A 130 9.29 -12.46 -6.31
N ALA A 131 10.53 -12.01 -6.47
CA ALA A 131 11.68 -12.90 -6.52
C ALA A 131 11.88 -13.59 -5.15
N PRO A 132 12.49 -14.79 -5.09
CA PRO A 132 12.84 -15.42 -3.82
C PRO A 132 13.70 -14.49 -2.93
N GLY A 133 13.31 -14.31 -1.69
CA GLY A 133 13.97 -13.39 -0.75
C GLY A 133 13.58 -11.92 -0.91
N SER A 134 12.68 -11.59 -1.84
CA SER A 134 12.21 -10.22 -2.09
C SER A 134 10.96 -9.87 -1.28
N ALA A 135 10.72 -8.56 -1.15
CA ALA A 135 9.63 -8.03 -0.34
C ALA A 135 8.33 -7.89 -1.14
N VAL A 136 7.22 -8.14 -0.45
CA VAL A 136 5.85 -7.78 -0.85
C VAL A 136 5.34 -6.76 0.15
N SER A 137 4.95 -5.59 -0.35
CA SER A 137 4.40 -4.50 0.44
C SER A 137 2.92 -4.34 0.14
N VAL A 138 2.07 -4.42 1.17
CA VAL A 138 0.64 -4.18 1.05
C VAL A 138 0.21 -3.01 1.92
N LEU A 139 -0.74 -2.22 1.42
CA LEU A 139 -1.35 -1.10 2.15
C LEU A 139 -2.87 -1.24 1.99
N VAL A 140 -3.57 -1.52 3.09
CA VAL A 140 -5.00 -1.81 3.07
C VAL A 140 -5.81 -0.85 3.92
N ALA A 141 -7.09 -0.71 3.62
CA ALA A 141 -8.02 0.09 4.42
C ALA A 141 -8.28 -0.56 5.78
N GLY A 142 -8.02 0.21 6.86
CA GLY A 142 -8.21 -0.23 8.24
C GLY A 142 -9.68 -0.26 8.65
N ARG A 143 -10.10 -1.36 9.28
CA ARG A 143 -11.48 -1.57 9.76
C ARG A 143 -11.82 -0.64 10.90
N TRP A 144 -10.95 -0.58 11.92
CA TRP A 144 -11.24 0.14 13.16
C TRP A 144 -11.29 1.65 12.97
N ALA A 145 -10.41 2.21 12.15
CA ALA A 145 -10.47 3.61 11.77
C ALA A 145 -11.78 3.97 11.08
N ALA A 146 -12.28 3.09 10.23
CA ALA A 146 -13.56 3.33 9.55
C ALA A 146 -14.74 3.33 10.53
N VAL A 147 -14.74 2.45 11.56
CA VAL A 147 -15.74 2.48 12.65
C VAL A 147 -15.68 3.80 13.40
N LEU A 148 -14.49 4.19 13.86
CA LEU A 148 -14.29 5.44 14.63
C LEU A 148 -14.67 6.67 13.80
N GLY A 149 -14.26 6.73 12.54
CA GLY A 149 -14.58 7.84 11.65
C GLY A 149 -16.10 8.00 11.42
N ARG A 150 -16.86 6.87 11.37
CA ARG A 150 -18.33 6.92 11.31
C ARG A 150 -18.95 7.43 12.61
N VAL A 151 -18.40 7.04 13.76
CA VAL A 151 -18.86 7.53 15.07
C VAL A 151 -18.61 9.03 15.20
N VAL A 152 -17.40 9.50 14.90
CA VAL A 152 -17.04 10.92 14.95
C VAL A 152 -17.90 11.76 13.99
N ALA A 153 -18.27 11.22 12.83
CA ALA A 153 -19.17 11.85 11.87
C ALA A 153 -20.67 11.78 12.25
N GLY A 154 -21.01 11.22 13.44
CA GLY A 154 -22.40 11.04 13.89
C GLY A 154 -23.18 9.93 13.16
N ARG A 155 -22.51 9.12 12.33
CA ARG A 155 -23.12 8.04 11.54
C ARG A 155 -23.12 6.71 12.30
N VAL A 156 -23.67 6.72 13.53
CA VAL A 156 -23.61 5.58 14.47
C VAL A 156 -24.22 4.30 13.88
N ALA A 157 -25.31 4.41 13.11
CA ALA A 157 -25.93 3.24 12.48
C ALA A 157 -25.02 2.58 11.42
N GLU A 158 -24.23 3.36 10.68
CA GLU A 158 -23.23 2.85 9.74
C GLU A 158 -22.04 2.22 10.49
N ALA A 159 -21.56 2.87 11.56
CA ALA A 159 -20.52 2.33 12.41
C ALA A 159 -20.89 0.96 12.99
N ARG A 160 -22.14 0.82 13.49
CA ARG A 160 -22.65 -0.46 14.00
C ARG A 160 -22.69 -1.54 12.92
N ARG A 161 -23.15 -1.20 11.71
CA ARG A 161 -23.15 -2.15 10.59
C ARG A 161 -21.73 -2.59 10.22
N LEU A 162 -20.82 -1.63 10.06
CA LEU A 162 -19.42 -1.87 9.74
C LEU A 162 -18.74 -2.78 10.77
N LEU A 163 -19.03 -2.57 12.06
CA LEU A 163 -18.50 -3.40 13.14
C LEU A 163 -19.04 -4.83 13.12
N ALA A 164 -20.32 -5.01 12.74
CA ALA A 164 -20.98 -6.29 12.70
C ALA A 164 -20.76 -7.08 11.40
N ASP A 165 -20.37 -6.41 10.32
CA ASP A 165 -20.16 -7.03 9.01
C ASP A 165 -18.79 -7.74 8.97
N PRO A 166 -18.72 -9.03 8.62
CA PRO A 166 -17.45 -9.76 8.55
C PRO A 166 -16.42 -9.13 7.60
N LEU A 167 -16.89 -8.44 6.55
CA LEU A 167 -16.05 -7.76 5.57
C LEU A 167 -15.79 -6.29 5.93
N GLY A 168 -16.28 -5.79 7.08
CA GLY A 168 -16.09 -4.41 7.50
C GLY A 168 -16.75 -3.39 6.56
N ARG A 169 -18.00 -3.66 6.11
CA ARG A 169 -18.78 -2.80 5.22
C ARG A 169 -19.92 -2.13 5.98
N TRP A 170 -20.27 -0.90 5.60
CA TRP A 170 -21.45 -0.24 6.20
C TRP A 170 -22.76 -0.46 5.43
N GLY A 171 -22.74 -1.17 4.30
CA GLY A 171 -23.91 -1.51 3.50
C GLY A 171 -23.66 -1.43 2.00
N ALA A 172 -24.74 -1.49 1.21
CA ALA A 172 -24.69 -1.58 -0.26
C ALA A 172 -24.02 -0.37 -0.95
N GLY A 173 -24.01 0.80 -0.30
CA GLY A 173 -23.34 2.00 -0.83
C GLY A 173 -21.85 2.11 -0.46
N ASP A 174 -21.27 1.08 0.15
CA ASP A 174 -19.85 1.10 0.49
C ASP A 174 -19.02 0.90 -0.79
N PRO A 175 -18.06 1.80 -1.11
CA PRO A 175 -17.22 1.68 -2.28
C PRO A 175 -16.18 0.56 -2.16
N LEU A 176 -15.90 0.08 -0.94
CA LEU A 176 -14.95 -1.01 -0.71
C LEU A 176 -15.67 -2.33 -0.54
N LEU A 177 -15.10 -3.39 -1.08
CA LEU A 177 -15.59 -4.76 -0.87
C LEU A 177 -15.27 -5.25 0.54
N ARG A 178 -14.17 -4.77 1.12
CA ARG A 178 -13.76 -5.10 2.49
C ARG A 178 -12.86 -4.05 3.13
N ARG A 179 -12.76 -4.13 4.46
CA ARG A 179 -11.69 -3.54 5.27
C ARG A 179 -11.14 -4.62 6.17
N MET A 180 -9.87 -4.52 6.47
CA MET A 180 -9.16 -5.52 7.25
C MET A 180 -8.67 -4.93 8.56
N ASP A 181 -8.51 -5.78 9.57
CA ASP A 181 -7.69 -5.47 10.72
C ASP A 181 -6.28 -6.08 10.56
N THR A 182 -5.42 -5.79 11.52
CA THR A 182 -4.01 -6.20 11.47
C THR A 182 -3.84 -7.72 11.45
N ASP A 183 -4.65 -8.45 12.22
CA ASP A 183 -4.56 -9.91 12.32
C ASP A 183 -5.07 -10.59 11.05
N GLU A 184 -6.13 -10.06 10.44
CA GLU A 184 -6.67 -10.53 9.17
C GLU A 184 -5.64 -10.40 8.03
N VAL A 185 -4.97 -9.21 7.92
CA VAL A 185 -3.94 -8.99 6.89
C VAL A 185 -2.73 -9.89 7.13
N ARG A 186 -2.28 -10.01 8.38
CA ARG A 186 -1.16 -10.88 8.73
C ARG A 186 -1.46 -12.33 8.37
N ALA A 187 -2.62 -12.84 8.79
CA ALA A 187 -3.03 -14.22 8.51
C ALA A 187 -3.12 -14.49 7.00
N LEU A 188 -3.64 -13.54 6.22
CA LEU A 188 -3.74 -13.63 4.77
C LEU A 188 -2.35 -13.74 4.10
N LEU A 189 -1.40 -12.90 4.52
CA LEU A 189 -0.05 -12.90 3.96
C LEU A 189 0.74 -14.15 4.36
N GLU A 190 0.69 -14.54 5.63
CA GLU A 190 1.48 -15.67 6.16
C GLU A 190 0.89 -17.01 5.75
N ARG A 191 -0.40 -17.24 6.03
CA ARG A 191 -1.04 -18.54 5.82
C ARG A 191 -1.37 -18.80 4.36
N ASP A 192 -1.92 -17.80 3.67
CA ASP A 192 -2.44 -17.97 2.32
C ASP A 192 -1.42 -17.57 1.26
N GLY A 193 -0.60 -16.55 1.53
CA GLY A 193 0.50 -16.09 0.65
C GLY A 193 1.82 -16.83 0.86
N GLY A 194 2.01 -17.55 1.97
CA GLY A 194 3.28 -18.20 2.29
C GLY A 194 4.44 -17.22 2.51
N LEU A 195 4.12 -15.98 2.87
CA LEU A 195 5.09 -14.91 3.13
C LEU A 195 5.45 -14.87 4.62
N VAL A 196 6.60 -14.27 4.92
CA VAL A 196 7.01 -13.97 6.30
C VAL A 196 6.78 -12.48 6.57
N VAL A 197 5.85 -12.14 7.46
CA VAL A 197 5.59 -10.74 7.83
C VAL A 197 6.73 -10.23 8.70
N GLU A 198 7.43 -9.21 8.21
CA GLU A 198 8.58 -8.59 8.89
C GLU A 198 8.21 -7.28 9.57
N GLN A 199 7.28 -6.50 8.99
CA GLN A 199 6.89 -5.21 9.52
C GLN A 199 5.38 -5.00 9.39
N VAL A 200 4.77 -4.43 10.43
CA VAL A 200 3.39 -3.94 10.42
C VAL A 200 3.39 -2.53 10.99
N ARG A 201 2.82 -1.58 10.25
CA ARG A 201 2.70 -0.18 10.65
C ARG A 201 1.30 0.35 10.37
N GLY A 202 0.80 1.16 11.29
CA GLY A 202 -0.35 2.02 11.03
C GLY A 202 0.09 3.26 10.25
N HIS A 203 -0.70 3.63 9.25
CA HIS A 203 -0.52 4.88 8.52
C HIS A 203 -1.77 5.74 8.68
N ARG A 204 -1.61 7.02 9.04
CA ARG A 204 -2.68 7.95 9.41
C ARG A 204 -3.51 7.41 10.60
N VAL A 205 -2.83 7.22 11.71
CA VAL A 205 -3.44 6.76 12.98
C VAL A 205 -4.24 7.88 13.63
N LEU A 206 -3.65 9.06 13.72
CA LEU A 206 -4.17 10.21 14.45
C LEU A 206 -4.46 11.41 13.54
N ALA A 207 -3.74 11.56 12.42
CA ALA A 207 -3.84 12.71 11.53
C ALA A 207 -5.26 12.91 10.98
N ASP A 208 -6.02 11.83 10.80
CA ASP A 208 -7.42 11.90 10.36
C ASP A 208 -8.40 12.30 11.48
N LEU A 209 -7.96 12.30 12.73
CA LEU A 209 -8.74 12.70 13.91
C LEU A 209 -8.51 14.16 14.30
N VAL A 210 -7.44 14.78 13.81
CA VAL A 210 -7.11 16.18 14.11
C VAL A 210 -7.88 17.09 13.15
N PRO A 211 -8.81 17.92 13.63
CA PRO A 211 -9.72 18.70 12.76
C PRO A 211 -9.02 19.81 11.97
N GLU A 212 -7.96 20.37 12.50
CA GLU A 212 -7.15 21.43 11.88
C GLU A 212 -5.66 21.15 12.08
N THR A 213 -4.81 21.74 11.24
CA THR A 213 -3.36 21.65 11.43
C THR A 213 -3.02 22.26 12.79
N PRO A 214 -2.36 21.52 13.69
CA PRO A 214 -1.97 22.02 14.99
C PRO A 214 -1.14 23.32 14.88
N ASP A 215 -1.21 24.15 15.91
CA ASP A 215 -0.67 25.50 15.96
C ASP A 215 0.77 25.62 15.42
N GLY A 216 0.90 26.14 14.19
CA GLY A 216 2.18 26.50 13.57
C GLY A 216 3.08 25.31 13.19
N PRO A 217 4.33 25.58 12.78
CA PRO A 217 5.27 24.57 12.33
C PRO A 217 5.65 23.54 13.39
N SER A 218 5.68 23.92 14.68
CA SER A 218 5.97 23.02 15.80
C SER A 218 4.88 21.96 15.94
N GLY A 219 3.60 22.35 15.90
CA GLY A 219 2.49 21.40 16.04
C GLY A 219 2.42 20.38 14.92
N ALA A 220 2.77 20.78 13.69
CA ALA A 220 2.87 19.85 12.57
C ALA A 220 4.01 18.83 12.74
N ALA A 221 5.16 19.27 13.29
CA ALA A 221 6.28 18.38 13.58
C ALA A 221 5.96 17.42 14.73
N ASP A 222 5.30 17.91 15.77
CA ASP A 222 4.87 17.07 16.90
C ASP A 222 3.83 16.04 16.49
N LEU A 223 2.87 16.42 15.63
CA LEU A 223 1.90 15.47 15.07
C LEU A 223 2.61 14.41 14.22
N ALA A 224 3.58 14.79 13.41
CA ALA A 224 4.33 13.84 12.59
C ALA A 224 5.15 12.86 13.45
N ALA A 225 5.78 13.35 14.53
CA ALA A 225 6.50 12.50 15.48
C ALA A 225 5.55 11.55 16.23
N LEU A 226 4.38 12.05 16.63
CA LEU A 226 3.36 11.24 17.29
C LEU A 226 2.76 10.17 16.35
N GLU A 227 2.52 10.52 15.08
CA GLU A 227 2.09 9.57 14.03
C GLU A 227 3.11 8.42 13.86
N GLU A 228 4.39 8.74 13.82
CA GLU A 228 5.45 7.73 13.69
C GLU A 228 5.45 6.76 14.88
N LEU A 229 5.32 7.29 16.11
CA LEU A 229 5.23 6.47 17.32
C LEU A 229 3.93 5.64 17.35
N ALA A 230 2.79 6.28 17.11
CA ALA A 230 1.49 5.62 17.12
C ALA A 230 1.41 4.51 16.06
N GLY A 231 1.98 4.75 14.87
CA GLY A 231 2.02 3.78 13.78
C GLY A 231 2.79 2.51 14.09
N GLN A 232 3.64 2.51 15.11
CA GLN A 232 4.43 1.35 15.55
C GLN A 232 3.90 0.72 16.83
N THR A 233 3.06 1.43 17.58
CA THR A 233 2.66 1.06 18.95
C THR A 233 1.26 0.45 18.99
N PRO A 234 1.10 -0.87 19.25
CA PRO A 234 -0.21 -1.46 19.55
C PRO A 234 -0.77 -0.91 20.86
N PRO A 235 -2.08 -0.72 21.02
CA PRO A 235 -3.11 -0.94 20.01
C PRO A 235 -3.34 0.27 19.08
N LEU A 236 -2.62 1.39 19.23
CA LEU A 236 -2.82 2.60 18.41
C LEU A 236 -2.62 2.31 16.93
N ARG A 237 -1.59 1.56 16.59
CA ARG A 237 -1.29 1.12 15.22
C ARG A 237 -2.53 0.51 14.53
N ASP A 238 -3.31 -0.26 15.27
CA ASP A 238 -4.45 -1.00 14.73
C ASP A 238 -5.66 -0.09 14.45
N LEU A 239 -5.65 1.14 15.00
CA LEU A 239 -6.64 2.19 14.73
C LEU A 239 -6.34 3.03 13.49
N ALA A 240 -5.31 2.70 12.73
CA ALA A 240 -4.90 3.45 11.56
C ALA A 240 -5.93 3.38 10.41
N SER A 241 -6.05 4.47 9.66
CA SER A 241 -6.86 4.51 8.43
C SER A 241 -6.36 3.56 7.35
N ARG A 242 -5.04 3.32 7.36
CA ARG A 242 -4.38 2.34 6.51
C ARG A 242 -3.41 1.48 7.32
N ILE A 243 -3.41 0.18 7.06
CA ILE A 243 -2.46 -0.77 7.63
C ILE A 243 -1.44 -1.10 6.55
N HIS A 244 -0.18 -0.78 6.81
CA HIS A 244 0.96 -1.09 5.95
C HIS A 244 1.69 -2.32 6.48
N VAL A 245 1.90 -3.31 5.61
CA VAL A 245 2.63 -4.54 5.94
C VAL A 245 3.71 -4.77 4.90
N VAL A 246 4.92 -5.01 5.36
CA VAL A 246 6.02 -5.53 4.55
C VAL A 246 6.23 -6.99 4.94
N ALA A 247 6.14 -7.87 3.96
CA ALA A 247 6.34 -9.29 4.11
C ALA A 247 7.35 -9.79 3.09
N ARG A 248 8.05 -10.87 3.38
CA ARG A 248 9.13 -11.41 2.54
C ARG A 248 8.77 -12.77 1.96
N ARG A 249 9.01 -12.95 0.66
CA ARG A 249 8.95 -14.27 0.06
C ARG A 249 10.14 -15.08 0.54
N PRO A 250 9.97 -16.28 1.12
CA PRO A 250 11.08 -17.12 1.50
C PRO A 250 12.00 -17.43 0.31
N GLY A 251 13.31 -17.43 0.55
CA GLY A 251 14.29 -17.91 -0.42
C GLY A 251 14.27 -19.43 -0.56
N PRO A 252 14.92 -19.99 -1.59
CA PRO A 252 15.11 -21.43 -1.68
C PRO A 252 15.90 -21.91 -0.46
N ARG A 253 15.47 -23.05 0.10
CA ARG A 253 16.18 -23.73 1.20
C ARG A 253 17.43 -24.42 0.67
#